data_87520bd6696a929a280e7fc5c99862be
#
_entry.id   87520bd6696a929a280e7fc5c99862be
#
_cell.length_a   1.000
_cell.length_b   1.000
_cell.length_c   1.000
_cell.angle_alpha   90.00
_cell.angle_beta   90.00
_cell.angle_gamma   90.00
#
_symmetry.space_group_name_H-M   'P 1'
#
loop_
_entity.id
_entity.type
_entity.pdbx_description
1 polymer ?
#
loop_
_entity_poly.entity_id
_entity_poly.type
_entity_poly.pdbx_seq_one_letter_code
_entity_poly.pdbx_strand_id
1 'polypeptide(L)'
;MNAQIPTVRVLIADNNPDFLSALAQYIRSIPGVELVGEAVDGEDAIKKAEATYPDLVILDIIMPKKSGIEALSAIKDRLPDITVVMISINEGQSYRKLAEVYRVDKYIGKNSDDIHKEIMEVIQATQQKLASRGN
;
A
#
# COMPACT_ATOMS: atom_id res chain seq x y z
N MET A 1 13.63 29.90 -0.08
CA MET A 1 12.72 29.10 -0.88
C MET A 1 12.31 27.87 -0.11
N ASN A 2 11.03 27.60 -0.05
CA ASN A 2 10.51 26.50 0.74
C ASN A 2 10.63 25.19 -0.06
N ALA A 3 11.27 24.22 0.57
CA ALA A 3 11.26 22.88 0.02
C ALA A 3 9.83 22.36 0.13
N GLN A 4 9.26 21.97 -0.99
CA GLN A 4 7.93 21.38 -0.98
C GLN A 4 8.01 19.94 -0.49
N ILE A 5 7.07 19.55 0.36
CA ILE A 5 6.93 18.16 0.78
C ILE A 5 6.38 17.40 -0.42
N PRO A 6 7.05 16.33 -0.87
CA PRO A 6 6.54 15.55 -2.00
C PRO A 6 5.16 14.98 -1.72
N THR A 7 4.30 15.01 -2.73
CA THR A 7 3.00 14.33 -2.66
C THR A 7 3.26 12.82 -2.75
N VAL A 8 2.67 12.07 -1.82
CA VAL A 8 2.72 10.62 -1.85
C VAL A 8 1.49 10.10 -2.59
N ARG A 9 1.72 9.37 -3.67
CA ARG A 9 0.65 8.82 -4.49
C ARG A 9 0.38 7.39 -4.03
N VAL A 10 -0.84 7.13 -3.59
CA VAL A 10 -1.20 5.87 -2.92
C VAL A 10 -2.26 5.10 -3.71
N LEU A 11 -2.01 3.82 -3.92
CA LEU A 11 -2.99 2.87 -4.45
C LEU A 11 -3.40 1.94 -3.32
N ILE A 12 -4.69 1.69 -3.16
CA ILE A 12 -5.19 0.76 -2.16
C ILE A 12 -5.96 -0.37 -2.82
N ALA A 13 -5.88 -1.56 -2.24
CA ALA A 13 -6.54 -2.76 -2.77
C ALA A 13 -7.10 -3.61 -1.65
N ASP A 14 -8.40 -3.88 -1.71
CA ASP A 14 -9.11 -4.69 -0.73
C ASP A 14 -10.43 -5.15 -1.34
N ASN A 15 -10.81 -6.40 -1.11
CA ASN A 15 -12.06 -6.90 -1.64
C ASN A 15 -13.26 -6.66 -0.72
N ASN A 16 -13.03 -6.13 0.48
CA ASN A 16 -14.11 -5.76 1.39
C ASN A 16 -14.50 -4.31 1.11
N PRO A 17 -15.71 -4.05 0.55
CA PRO A 17 -16.06 -2.68 0.15
C PRO A 17 -16.13 -1.70 1.30
N ASP A 18 -16.54 -2.15 2.48
CA ASP A 18 -16.63 -1.25 3.64
C ASP A 18 -15.25 -0.83 4.13
N PHE A 19 -14.32 -1.80 4.20
CA PHE A 19 -12.96 -1.49 4.60
C PHE A 19 -12.26 -0.61 3.54
N LEU A 20 -12.45 -0.92 2.27
CA LEU A 20 -11.86 -0.15 1.18
C LEU A 20 -12.34 1.31 1.22
N SER A 21 -13.65 1.51 1.42
CA SER A 21 -14.23 2.84 1.52
C SER A 21 -13.69 3.61 2.71
N ALA A 22 -13.60 2.98 3.87
CA ALA A 22 -13.07 3.62 5.07
C ALA A 22 -11.59 3.98 4.90
N LEU A 23 -10.81 3.09 4.32
CA LEU A 23 -9.40 3.34 4.05
C LEU A 23 -9.22 4.48 3.07
N ALA A 24 -10.03 4.50 2.01
CA ALA A 24 -9.99 5.57 1.01
C ALA A 24 -10.28 6.93 1.64
N GLN A 25 -11.30 7.02 2.49
CA GLN A 25 -11.63 8.25 3.20
C GLN A 25 -10.48 8.73 4.07
N TYR A 26 -9.88 7.80 4.80
CA TYR A 26 -8.75 8.12 5.66
C TYR A 26 -7.56 8.65 4.85
N ILE A 27 -7.18 7.95 3.79
CA ILE A 27 -6.06 8.35 2.93
C ILE A 27 -6.30 9.73 2.32
N ARG A 28 -7.52 9.99 1.83
CA ARG A 28 -7.86 11.30 1.26
C ARG A 28 -7.82 12.43 2.25
N SER A 29 -7.97 12.14 3.54
CA SER A 29 -7.94 13.15 4.58
C SER A 29 -6.54 13.62 4.95
N ILE A 30 -5.51 12.91 4.51
CA ILE A 30 -4.14 13.19 4.90
C ILE A 30 -3.53 14.23 3.96
N PRO A 31 -3.08 15.39 4.49
CA PRO A 31 -2.43 16.39 3.63
C PRO A 31 -1.18 15.82 2.97
N GLY A 32 -0.95 16.18 1.72
CA GLY A 32 0.22 15.71 0.98
C GLY A 32 0.10 14.31 0.43
N VAL A 33 -1.10 13.74 0.43
CA VAL A 33 -1.35 12.40 -0.10
C VAL A 33 -2.39 12.50 -1.21
N GLU A 34 -2.14 11.78 -2.30
CA GLU A 34 -3.08 11.63 -3.40
C GLU A 34 -3.46 10.17 -3.54
N LEU A 35 -4.74 9.85 -3.44
CA LEU A 35 -5.24 8.50 -3.70
C LEU A 35 -5.39 8.34 -5.20
N VAL A 36 -4.54 7.50 -5.83
CA VAL A 36 -4.52 7.37 -7.28
C VAL A 36 -5.38 6.23 -7.79
N GLY A 37 -5.85 5.36 -6.93
CA GLY A 37 -6.75 4.30 -7.35
C GLY A 37 -7.18 3.40 -6.21
N GLU A 38 -8.27 2.68 -6.45
CA GLU A 38 -8.82 1.67 -5.55
C GLU A 38 -9.01 0.40 -6.35
N ALA A 39 -8.48 -0.71 -5.88
CA ALA A 39 -8.58 -2.00 -6.54
C ALA A 39 -9.36 -2.97 -5.67
N VAL A 40 -10.10 -3.88 -6.29
CA VAL A 40 -10.97 -4.83 -5.57
C VAL A 40 -10.47 -6.26 -5.58
N ASP A 41 -9.42 -6.52 -6.35
CA ASP A 41 -8.77 -7.83 -6.38
C ASP A 41 -7.30 -7.67 -6.78
N GLY A 42 -6.56 -8.78 -6.74
CA GLY A 42 -5.13 -8.74 -7.01
C GLY A 42 -4.79 -8.41 -8.45
N GLU A 43 -5.58 -8.87 -9.40
CA GLU A 43 -5.37 -8.56 -10.81
C GLU A 43 -5.58 -7.08 -11.09
N ASP A 44 -6.65 -6.52 -10.53
CA ASP A 44 -6.95 -5.09 -10.64
C ASP A 44 -5.85 -4.24 -9.99
N ALA A 45 -5.32 -4.70 -8.86
CA ALA A 45 -4.22 -4.00 -8.18
C ALA A 45 -2.97 -3.92 -9.06
N ILE A 46 -2.61 -5.02 -9.72
CA ILE A 46 -1.46 -5.05 -10.62
C ILE A 46 -1.66 -4.09 -11.79
N LYS A 47 -2.83 -4.15 -12.43
CA LYS A 47 -3.15 -3.28 -13.56
C LYS A 47 -3.09 -1.81 -13.17
N LYS A 48 -3.68 -1.45 -12.04
CA LYS A 48 -3.70 -0.06 -11.59
C LYS A 48 -2.33 0.42 -11.15
N ALA A 49 -1.52 -0.45 -10.54
CA ALA A 49 -0.15 -0.09 -10.20
C ALA A 49 0.66 0.24 -11.45
N GLU A 50 0.52 -0.57 -12.50
CA GLU A 50 1.22 -0.32 -13.76
C GLU A 50 0.73 0.94 -14.46
N ALA A 51 -0.57 1.23 -14.36
CA ALA A 51 -1.17 2.41 -15.00
C ALA A 51 -0.84 3.71 -14.28
N THR A 52 -0.70 3.68 -12.95
CA THR A 52 -0.57 4.90 -12.15
C THR A 52 0.84 5.14 -11.60
N TYR A 53 1.68 4.12 -11.53
CA TYR A 53 3.03 4.22 -10.91
C TYR A 53 2.95 4.87 -9.54
N PRO A 54 2.25 4.27 -8.56
CA PRO A 54 2.13 4.87 -7.25
C PRO A 54 3.46 4.82 -6.48
N ASP A 55 3.56 5.63 -5.45
CA ASP A 55 4.71 5.58 -4.55
C ASP A 55 4.52 4.54 -3.46
N LEU A 56 3.27 4.30 -3.10
CA LEU A 56 2.90 3.37 -2.03
C LEU A 56 1.67 2.59 -2.44
N VAL A 57 1.71 1.28 -2.23
CA VAL A 57 0.55 0.40 -2.45
C VAL A 57 0.21 -0.27 -1.13
N ILE A 58 -1.06 -0.20 -0.75
CA ILE A 58 -1.57 -0.89 0.44
C ILE A 58 -2.48 -2.02 -0.04
N LEU A 59 -2.07 -3.26 0.21
CA LEU A 59 -2.72 -4.47 -0.30
C LEU A 59 -3.30 -5.33 0.82
N ASP A 60 -4.55 -5.75 0.67
CA ASP A 60 -5.06 -6.87 1.46
C ASP A 60 -4.44 -8.17 0.96
N ILE A 61 -4.23 -9.13 1.86
CA ILE A 61 -3.65 -10.43 1.48
C ILE A 61 -4.68 -11.30 0.76
N ILE A 62 -5.90 -11.36 1.29
CA ILE A 62 -6.91 -12.31 0.80
C ILE A 62 -7.87 -11.58 -0.13
N MET A 63 -7.66 -11.79 -1.43
CA MET A 63 -8.48 -11.21 -2.49
C MET A 63 -8.77 -12.27 -3.56
N PRO A 64 -9.90 -12.16 -4.26
CA PRO A 64 -10.17 -13.07 -5.38
C PRO A 64 -9.27 -12.77 -6.58
N LYS A 65 -9.28 -13.67 -7.54
CA LYS A 65 -8.49 -13.67 -8.78
C LYS A 65 -7.01 -13.82 -8.49
N LYS A 66 -6.30 -12.77 -8.14
CA LYS A 66 -4.92 -12.92 -7.64
C LYS A 66 -4.89 -12.46 -6.21
N SER A 67 -4.28 -13.25 -5.33
CA SER A 67 -4.12 -12.90 -3.92
C SER A 67 -3.23 -11.68 -3.76
N GLY A 68 -3.26 -11.08 -2.56
CA GLY A 68 -2.36 -9.98 -2.25
C GLY A 68 -0.90 -10.37 -2.37
N ILE A 69 -0.54 -11.61 -2.02
CA ILE A 69 0.84 -12.09 -2.15
C ILE A 69 1.26 -12.15 -3.62
N GLU A 70 0.39 -12.66 -4.48
CA GLU A 70 0.67 -12.68 -5.93
C GLU A 70 0.79 -11.26 -6.48
N ALA A 71 -0.08 -10.36 -6.04
CA ALA A 71 0.00 -8.96 -6.44
C ALA A 71 1.28 -8.29 -5.95
N LEU A 72 1.68 -8.55 -4.70
CA LEU A 72 2.94 -8.06 -4.15
C LEU A 72 4.13 -8.50 -5.00
N SER A 73 4.19 -9.80 -5.32
CA SER A 73 5.27 -10.34 -6.13
C SER A 73 5.34 -9.66 -7.51
N ALA A 74 4.21 -9.56 -8.19
CA ALA A 74 4.15 -8.96 -9.52
C ALA A 74 4.51 -7.47 -9.49
N ILE A 75 4.01 -6.74 -8.52
CA ILE A 75 4.29 -5.31 -8.39
C ILE A 75 5.78 -5.07 -8.11
N LYS A 76 6.35 -5.83 -7.19
CA LYS A 76 7.78 -5.68 -6.87
C LYS A 76 8.68 -6.06 -8.05
N ASP A 77 8.28 -7.04 -8.84
CA ASP A 77 9.05 -7.42 -10.02
C ASP A 77 9.02 -6.34 -11.10
N ARG A 78 7.87 -5.73 -11.30
CA ARG A 78 7.68 -4.74 -12.39
C ARG A 78 8.05 -3.33 -11.97
N LEU A 79 7.84 -3.00 -10.69
CA LEU A 79 8.02 -1.66 -10.14
C LEU A 79 8.79 -1.78 -8.82
N PRO A 80 10.10 -2.13 -8.88
CA PRO A 80 10.84 -2.50 -7.67
C PRO A 80 11.01 -1.38 -6.65
N ASP A 81 10.85 -0.13 -7.07
CA ASP A 81 11.04 1.03 -6.17
C ASP A 81 9.77 1.40 -5.40
N ILE A 82 8.64 0.80 -5.73
CA ILE A 82 7.38 1.09 -5.04
C ILE A 82 7.38 0.45 -3.65
N THR A 83 6.96 1.23 -2.66
CA THR A 83 6.74 0.70 -1.30
C THR A 83 5.42 -0.07 -1.28
N VAL A 84 5.45 -1.31 -0.82
CA VAL A 84 4.24 -2.13 -0.71
C VAL A 84 4.03 -2.54 0.73
N VAL A 85 2.83 -2.24 1.24
CA VAL A 85 2.40 -2.58 2.58
C VAL A 85 1.24 -3.55 2.47
N MET A 86 1.28 -4.62 3.26
CA MET A 86 0.18 -5.57 3.33
C MET A 86 -0.65 -5.35 4.58
N ILE A 87 -1.97 -5.39 4.41
CA ILE A 87 -2.91 -5.31 5.53
C ILE A 87 -3.75 -6.58 5.54
N SER A 88 -3.93 -7.19 6.70
CA SER A 88 -4.72 -8.40 6.81
C SER A 88 -5.34 -8.56 8.20
N ILE A 89 -6.55 -9.14 8.25
CA ILE A 89 -7.15 -9.59 9.50
C ILE A 89 -6.51 -10.88 9.98
N ASN A 90 -5.85 -11.60 9.07
CA ASN A 90 -5.20 -12.86 9.40
C ASN A 90 -3.77 -12.57 9.89
N GLU A 91 -3.53 -12.80 11.17
CA GLU A 91 -2.23 -12.56 11.78
C GLU A 91 -1.35 -13.81 11.77
N GLY A 92 -1.72 -14.84 11.00
CA GLY A 92 -0.93 -16.05 10.91
C GLY A 92 0.49 -15.77 10.42
N GLN A 93 1.46 -16.39 11.10
CA GLN A 93 2.87 -16.19 10.76
C GLN A 93 3.21 -16.68 9.35
N SER A 94 2.44 -17.63 8.83
CA SER A 94 2.66 -18.15 7.48
C SER A 94 2.53 -17.06 6.41
N TYR A 95 1.48 -16.25 6.50
CA TYR A 95 1.30 -15.15 5.55
C TYR A 95 2.36 -14.07 5.72
N ARG A 96 2.72 -13.77 6.96
CA ARG A 96 3.75 -12.77 7.24
C ARG A 96 5.09 -13.20 6.67
N LYS A 97 5.48 -14.45 6.89
CA LYS A 97 6.73 -14.99 6.34
C LYS A 97 6.75 -14.99 4.82
N LEU A 98 5.63 -15.36 4.22
CA LEU A 98 5.51 -15.39 2.77
C LEU A 98 5.62 -13.98 2.19
N ALA A 99 4.99 -13.01 2.84
CA ALA A 99 5.09 -11.61 2.43
C ALA A 99 6.53 -11.12 2.50
N GLU A 100 7.28 -11.52 3.53
CA GLU A 100 8.69 -11.16 3.66
C GLU A 100 9.53 -11.74 2.53
N VAL A 101 9.26 -12.99 2.12
CA VAL A 101 9.95 -13.61 1.00
C VAL A 101 9.78 -12.79 -0.28
N TYR A 102 8.60 -12.23 -0.48
CA TYR A 102 8.30 -11.40 -1.65
C TYR A 102 8.56 -9.92 -1.42
N ARG A 103 9.35 -9.57 -0.40
CA ARG A 103 9.89 -8.22 -0.21
C ARG A 103 8.86 -7.18 0.18
N VAL A 104 7.87 -7.57 1.00
CA VAL A 104 6.93 -6.60 1.57
C VAL A 104 7.70 -5.60 2.43
N ASP A 105 7.33 -4.33 2.34
CA ASP A 105 7.99 -3.29 3.13
C ASP A 105 7.45 -3.22 4.55
N LYS A 106 6.16 -3.50 4.73
CA LYS A 106 5.55 -3.54 6.06
C LYS A 106 4.29 -4.39 6.04
N TYR A 107 4.01 -5.04 7.16
CA TYR A 107 2.82 -5.86 7.37
C TYR A 107 2.02 -5.27 8.53
N ILE A 108 0.76 -4.92 8.29
CA ILE A 108 -0.12 -4.29 9.27
C ILE A 108 -1.35 -5.16 9.50
N GLY A 109 -1.71 -5.40 10.77
CA GLY A 109 -2.95 -6.10 11.08
C GLY A 109 -4.14 -5.15 11.00
N LYS A 110 -5.22 -5.61 10.34
CA LYS A 110 -6.47 -4.81 10.27
C LYS A 110 -7.07 -4.57 11.65
N ASN A 111 -6.81 -5.46 12.61
CA ASN A 111 -7.32 -5.35 13.97
C ASN A 111 -6.38 -4.59 14.90
N SER A 112 -5.31 -4.02 14.38
CA SER A 112 -4.39 -3.23 15.18
C SER A 112 -5.09 -1.98 15.69
N ASP A 113 -4.95 -1.70 17.00
CA ASP A 113 -5.46 -0.47 17.59
C ASP A 113 -4.74 0.76 17.02
N ASP A 114 -3.55 0.56 16.46
CA ASP A 114 -2.70 1.63 15.95
C ASP A 114 -2.64 1.66 14.42
N ILE A 115 -3.66 1.12 13.73
CA ILE A 115 -3.63 1.01 12.28
C ILE A 115 -3.39 2.37 11.59
N HIS A 116 -4.05 3.42 12.07
CA HIS A 116 -3.87 4.76 11.50
C HIS A 116 -2.46 5.27 11.70
N LYS A 117 -1.91 5.05 12.89
CA LYS A 117 -0.54 5.44 13.22
C LYS A 117 0.46 4.68 12.33
N GLU A 118 0.26 3.39 12.16
CA GLU A 118 1.15 2.57 11.33
C GLU A 118 1.09 3.01 9.86
N ILE A 119 -0.09 3.32 9.34
CA ILE A 119 -0.23 3.83 7.98
C ILE A 119 0.46 5.19 7.85
N MET A 120 0.27 6.09 8.82
CA MET A 120 0.93 7.39 8.81
C MET A 120 2.45 7.28 8.82
N GLU A 121 2.99 6.36 9.60
CA GLU A 121 4.43 6.14 9.66
C GLU A 121 4.98 5.72 8.29
N VAL A 122 4.26 4.84 7.60
CA VAL A 122 4.66 4.42 6.25
C VAL A 122 4.60 5.58 5.27
N ILE A 123 3.56 6.38 5.34
CA ILE A 123 3.41 7.56 4.46
C ILE A 123 4.56 8.54 4.70
N GLN A 124 4.89 8.81 5.95
CA GLN A 124 5.99 9.72 6.30
C GLN A 124 7.33 9.17 5.81
N ALA A 125 7.57 7.87 5.98
CA ALA A 125 8.79 7.24 5.48
C ALA A 125 8.87 7.33 3.95
N THR A 126 7.75 7.16 3.27
CA THR A 126 7.68 7.28 1.81
C THR A 126 7.96 8.72 1.37
N GLN A 127 7.41 9.70 2.07
CA GLN A 127 7.69 11.12 1.79
C GLN A 127 9.18 11.42 1.91
N GLN A 128 9.82 10.92 2.96
CA GLN A 128 11.25 11.14 3.16
C GLN A 128 12.08 10.50 2.05
N LYS A 129 11.68 9.30 1.62
CA LYS A 129 12.32 8.61 0.52
C LYS A 129 12.22 9.41 -0.78
N LEU A 130 11.04 9.95 -1.07
CA LEU A 130 10.82 10.79 -2.25
C LEU A 130 11.61 12.08 -2.17
N ALA A 131 11.67 12.72 -1.01
CA ALA A 131 12.44 13.94 -0.82
C ALA A 131 13.93 13.70 -1.08
N SER A 132 14.47 12.58 -0.62
CA SER A 132 15.86 12.21 -0.86
C SER A 132 16.17 12.01 -2.34
N ARG A 133 15.21 11.47 -3.09
CA ARG A 133 15.39 11.23 -4.54
C ARG A 133 15.28 12.52 -5.35
N GLY A 134 14.51 13.48 -4.87
CA GLY A 134 14.30 14.75 -5.55
C GLY A 134 15.51 15.65 -5.58
N ASN A 135 16.53 15.27 -4.85
CA ASN A 135 17.77 16.01 -4.79
C ASN A 135 18.83 15.32 -5.63
#